data_2d7c3ecfcbbf03c9f7db6455495098a2
#
_entry.id   2d7c3ecfcbbf03c9f7db6455495098a2
#
_cell.length_a   1.000
_cell.length_b   1.000
_cell.length_c   1.000
_cell.angle_alpha   90.00
_cell.angle_beta   90.00
_cell.angle_gamma   90.00
#
_symmetry.space_group_name_H-M   'P 1'
#
loop_
_entity.id
_entity.type
_entity.pdbx_description
1 polymer ?
#
loop_
_entity_poly.entity_id
_entity_poly.type
_entity_poly.pdbx_seq_one_letter_code
_entity_poly.pdbx_strand_id
1 'polypeptide(L)'
;MADVVTSAKSVLERFRLDGRVALVTGGAQGIGRAFAHALGEAGAAVAVADINLEGAKRVESELQAKGVDAIAIHADVTQPNQVQAMVDAVMERWGKLTIGVNNAGRGQWVDAEAMSVEDWDRMMDLNLKAVFLCAQAEARVMLPAGYGKIINTASMSASIANTPQNQAHYNASKAGVLHLSRSLAAEWASRGVRVNTISPGYMRTQLVEDLLNTPIGQEMEPKWLERIPLGRMGQVTDLQGAVVYLASEASDYMTGHDMIIDGGYCVW
;
A
#
# COMPACT_ATOMS: atom_id res chain seq x y z
N MET A 1 -29.20 24.72 -11.96
CA MET A 1 -27.95 23.96 -11.80
C MET A 1 -27.81 23.12 -13.06
N ALA A 2 -26.62 23.10 -13.70
CA ALA A 2 -26.36 22.14 -14.77
C ALA A 2 -26.51 20.71 -14.22
N ASP A 3 -27.04 19.81 -15.06
CA ASP A 3 -27.15 18.39 -14.66
C ASP A 3 -25.74 17.80 -14.52
N VAL A 4 -25.30 17.62 -13.28
CA VAL A 4 -23.95 17.13 -12.93
C VAL A 4 -23.72 15.73 -13.51
N VAL A 5 -24.76 14.91 -13.64
CA VAL A 5 -24.63 13.53 -14.12
C VAL A 5 -24.28 13.50 -15.61
N THR A 6 -24.97 14.34 -16.41
CA THR A 6 -24.76 14.36 -17.85
C THR A 6 -23.54 15.17 -18.30
N SER A 7 -23.03 16.06 -17.44
CA SER A 7 -21.85 16.89 -17.74
C SER A 7 -20.52 16.33 -17.19
N ALA A 8 -20.57 15.29 -16.36
CA ALA A 8 -19.37 14.68 -15.78
C ALA A 8 -18.63 13.80 -16.82
N LYS A 9 -17.32 13.60 -16.60
CA LYS A 9 -16.55 12.55 -17.28
C LYS A 9 -17.25 11.20 -17.12
N SER A 10 -17.12 10.32 -18.10
CA SER A 10 -17.64 8.95 -17.96
C SER A 10 -17.04 8.25 -16.74
N VAL A 11 -17.72 7.24 -16.21
CA VAL A 11 -17.26 6.51 -15.02
C VAL A 11 -15.87 5.92 -15.28
N LEU A 12 -15.65 5.29 -16.46
CA LEU A 12 -14.37 4.66 -16.79
C LEU A 12 -13.25 5.68 -16.97
N GLU A 13 -13.52 6.86 -17.53
CA GLU A 13 -12.53 7.93 -17.63
C GLU A 13 -12.09 8.42 -16.25
N ARG A 14 -12.97 8.40 -15.25
CA ARG A 14 -12.63 8.79 -13.88
C ARG A 14 -11.69 7.81 -13.18
N PHE A 15 -11.57 6.56 -13.65
CA PHE A 15 -10.60 5.58 -13.17
C PHE A 15 -9.22 5.70 -13.83
N ARG A 16 -9.11 6.45 -14.94
CA ARG A 16 -7.84 6.63 -15.62
C ARG A 16 -6.88 7.51 -14.82
N LEU A 17 -5.60 7.19 -14.92
CA LEU A 17 -4.50 7.86 -14.22
C LEU A 17 -3.56 8.61 -15.19
N ASP A 18 -4.03 8.90 -16.40
CA ASP A 18 -3.22 9.61 -17.41
C ASP A 18 -2.68 10.92 -16.86
N GLY A 19 -1.38 11.12 -17.04
CA GLY A 19 -0.67 12.29 -16.52
C GLY A 19 -0.49 12.31 -14.99
N ARG A 20 -0.83 11.25 -14.26
CA ARG A 20 -0.50 11.07 -12.84
C ARG A 20 0.88 10.46 -12.68
N VAL A 21 1.49 10.69 -11.52
CA VAL A 21 2.78 10.09 -11.12
C VAL A 21 2.56 9.38 -9.80
N ALA A 22 2.90 8.11 -9.76
CA ALA A 22 2.79 7.25 -8.59
C ALA A 22 4.15 6.84 -8.05
N LEU A 23 4.31 6.87 -6.73
CA LEU A 23 5.43 6.30 -6.00
C LEU A 23 4.93 5.12 -5.18
N VAL A 24 5.56 3.94 -5.34
CA VAL A 24 5.18 2.71 -4.63
C VAL A 24 6.37 2.21 -3.83
N THR A 25 6.26 2.18 -2.50
CA THR A 25 7.29 1.62 -1.62
C THR A 25 7.09 0.12 -1.40
N GLY A 26 8.20 -0.63 -1.24
CA GLY A 26 8.14 -2.10 -1.21
C GLY A 26 7.66 -2.67 -2.55
N GLY A 27 8.01 -2.00 -3.67
CA GLY A 27 7.49 -2.27 -5.00
C GLY A 27 8.18 -3.40 -5.76
N ALA A 28 9.28 -3.97 -5.22
CA ALA A 28 10.07 -4.98 -5.90
C ALA A 28 9.39 -6.35 -6.02
N GLN A 29 8.35 -6.63 -5.22
CA GLN A 29 7.68 -7.92 -5.18
C GLN A 29 6.26 -7.85 -4.58
N GLY A 30 5.55 -8.96 -4.62
CA GLY A 30 4.28 -9.16 -3.90
C GLY A 30 3.22 -8.13 -4.22
N ILE A 31 2.60 -7.60 -3.17
CA ILE A 31 1.51 -6.61 -3.27
C ILE A 31 1.99 -5.31 -3.90
N GLY A 32 3.18 -4.81 -3.50
CA GLY A 32 3.73 -3.57 -4.05
C GLY A 32 3.99 -3.65 -5.56
N ARG A 33 4.55 -4.79 -6.04
CA ARG A 33 4.70 -5.03 -7.48
C ARG A 33 3.34 -5.04 -8.20
N ALA A 34 2.32 -5.69 -7.62
CA ALA A 34 0.98 -5.70 -8.19
C ALA A 34 0.35 -4.32 -8.26
N PHE A 35 0.57 -3.47 -7.24
CA PHE A 35 0.13 -2.08 -7.22
C PHE A 35 0.84 -1.25 -8.28
N ALA A 36 2.17 -1.38 -8.42
CA ALA A 36 2.94 -0.68 -9.45
C ALA A 36 2.41 -0.99 -10.86
N HIS A 37 2.16 -2.28 -11.16
CA HIS A 37 1.56 -2.69 -12.43
C HIS A 37 0.16 -2.10 -12.63
N ALA A 38 -0.72 -2.18 -11.64
CA ALA A 38 -2.09 -1.67 -11.76
C ALA A 38 -2.13 -0.16 -12.03
N LEU A 39 -1.29 0.61 -11.33
CA LEU A 39 -1.21 2.06 -11.51
C LEU A 39 -0.64 2.42 -12.88
N GLY A 40 0.40 1.71 -13.35
CA GLY A 40 0.97 1.90 -14.68
C GLY A 40 -0.02 1.54 -15.80
N GLU A 41 -0.71 0.42 -15.68
CA GLU A 41 -1.74 -0.03 -16.64
C GLU A 41 -2.94 0.93 -16.69
N ALA A 42 -3.25 1.60 -15.58
CA ALA A 42 -4.27 2.65 -15.53
C ALA A 42 -3.82 4.00 -16.15
N GLY A 43 -2.52 4.16 -16.49
CA GLY A 43 -1.98 5.33 -17.20
C GLY A 43 -1.01 6.21 -16.40
N ALA A 44 -0.68 5.85 -15.16
CA ALA A 44 0.31 6.60 -14.36
C ALA A 44 1.75 6.33 -14.79
N ALA A 45 2.63 7.32 -14.68
CA ALA A 45 4.06 7.07 -14.55
C ALA A 45 4.36 6.52 -13.15
N VAL A 46 5.33 5.59 -13.02
CA VAL A 46 5.52 4.84 -11.76
C VAL A 46 6.96 4.86 -11.30
N ALA A 47 7.20 5.33 -10.08
CA ALA A 47 8.44 5.12 -9.34
C ALA A 47 8.30 3.89 -8.43
N VAL A 48 9.17 2.91 -8.61
CA VAL A 48 9.23 1.67 -7.83
C VAL A 48 10.36 1.79 -6.83
N ALA A 49 10.02 2.03 -5.56
CA ALA A 49 11.01 2.17 -4.49
C ALA A 49 11.09 0.90 -3.65
N ASP A 50 12.32 0.42 -3.42
CA ASP A 50 12.56 -0.76 -2.59
C ASP A 50 13.99 -0.74 -2.04
N ILE A 51 14.20 -1.41 -0.91
CA ILE A 51 15.54 -1.68 -0.39
C ILE A 51 16.29 -2.69 -1.30
N ASN A 52 15.55 -3.55 -2.01
CA ASN A 52 16.07 -4.44 -3.05
C ASN A 52 16.02 -3.74 -4.41
N LEU A 53 17.07 -2.96 -4.70
CA LEU A 53 17.17 -2.22 -5.96
C LEU A 53 17.07 -3.12 -7.20
N GLU A 54 17.69 -4.30 -7.18
CA GLU A 54 17.64 -5.22 -8.33
C GLU A 54 16.21 -5.75 -8.57
N GLY A 55 15.46 -5.98 -7.49
CA GLY A 55 14.04 -6.29 -7.58
C GLY A 55 13.22 -5.13 -8.16
N ALA A 56 13.48 -3.90 -7.71
CA ALA A 56 12.83 -2.70 -8.22
C ALA A 56 13.13 -2.49 -9.72
N LYS A 57 14.37 -2.69 -10.16
CA LYS A 57 14.76 -2.61 -11.58
C LYS A 57 14.08 -3.67 -12.46
N ARG A 58 13.85 -4.87 -11.94
CA ARG A 58 13.05 -5.88 -12.68
C ARG A 58 11.64 -5.39 -12.91
N VAL A 59 10.99 -4.83 -11.88
CA VAL A 59 9.62 -4.29 -12.01
C VAL A 59 9.58 -3.06 -12.92
N GLU A 60 10.57 -2.17 -12.84
CA GLU A 60 10.75 -1.07 -13.80
C GLU A 60 10.77 -1.60 -15.24
N SER A 61 11.61 -2.60 -15.52
CA SER A 61 11.73 -3.19 -16.87
C SER A 61 10.41 -3.84 -17.32
N GLU A 62 9.68 -4.51 -16.42
CA GLU A 62 8.36 -5.07 -16.70
C GLU A 62 7.33 -3.99 -17.07
N LEU A 63 7.34 -2.85 -16.38
CA LEU A 63 6.48 -1.71 -16.64
C LEU A 63 6.84 -1.05 -17.98
N GLN A 64 8.12 -0.81 -18.21
CA GLN A 64 8.62 -0.22 -19.47
C GLN A 64 8.28 -1.11 -20.68
N ALA A 65 8.34 -2.44 -20.54
CA ALA A 65 7.92 -3.37 -21.61
C ALA A 65 6.43 -3.26 -21.96
N LYS A 66 5.60 -2.72 -21.04
CA LYS A 66 4.19 -2.37 -21.28
C LYS A 66 3.97 -0.93 -21.73
N GLY A 67 5.05 -0.17 -22.00
CA GLY A 67 4.96 1.23 -22.40
C GLY A 67 4.73 2.22 -21.27
N VAL A 68 4.88 1.80 -20.01
CA VAL A 68 4.75 2.67 -18.84
C VAL A 68 6.07 3.41 -18.60
N ASP A 69 6.02 4.74 -18.41
CA ASP A 69 7.18 5.51 -17.96
C ASP A 69 7.46 5.18 -16.48
N ALA A 70 8.55 4.47 -16.21
CA ALA A 70 8.88 3.98 -14.89
C ALA A 70 10.35 4.15 -14.55
N ILE A 71 10.65 4.31 -13.26
CA ILE A 71 11.99 4.30 -12.67
C ILE A 71 12.06 3.43 -11.43
N ALA A 72 13.22 2.83 -11.17
CA ALA A 72 13.54 2.12 -9.93
C ALA A 72 14.35 3.03 -9.00
N ILE A 73 14.00 3.04 -7.71
CA ILE A 73 14.67 3.83 -6.69
C ILE A 73 15.09 2.90 -5.53
N HIS A 74 16.36 2.96 -5.13
CA HIS A 74 16.81 2.32 -3.89
C HIS A 74 16.42 3.20 -2.70
N ALA A 75 15.65 2.65 -1.76
CA ALA A 75 15.30 3.35 -0.53
C ALA A 75 15.03 2.38 0.63
N ASP A 76 15.68 2.62 1.76
CA ASP A 76 15.26 2.11 3.06
C ASP A 76 14.30 3.14 3.67
N VAL A 77 13.01 2.81 3.70
CA VAL A 77 11.94 3.70 4.19
C VAL A 77 12.00 3.97 5.70
N THR A 78 12.84 3.24 6.45
CA THR A 78 13.09 3.53 7.87
C THR A 78 14.07 4.69 8.07
N GLN A 79 14.74 5.13 6.98
CA GLN A 79 15.74 6.19 7.00
C GLN A 79 15.17 7.51 6.44
N PRO A 80 14.94 8.55 7.27
CA PRO A 80 14.29 9.79 6.82
C PRO A 80 14.98 10.49 5.64
N ASN A 81 16.31 10.44 5.57
CA ASN A 81 17.08 11.02 4.47
C ASN A 81 16.87 10.26 3.15
N GLN A 82 16.73 8.93 3.19
CA GLN A 82 16.45 8.12 2.00
C GLN A 82 15.00 8.31 1.53
N VAL A 83 14.05 8.45 2.47
CA VAL A 83 12.66 8.79 2.14
C VAL A 83 12.57 10.14 1.44
N GLN A 84 13.28 11.16 1.93
CA GLN A 84 13.29 12.47 1.26
C GLN A 84 13.93 12.36 -0.14
N ALA A 85 15.09 11.71 -0.26
CA ALA A 85 15.78 11.52 -1.53
C ALA A 85 14.93 10.76 -2.56
N MET A 86 14.12 9.79 -2.11
CA MET A 86 13.17 9.06 -2.94
C MET A 86 12.11 9.99 -3.55
N VAL A 87 11.52 10.88 -2.75
CA VAL A 87 10.54 11.86 -3.25
C VAL A 87 11.20 12.89 -4.16
N ASP A 88 12.42 13.35 -3.81
CA ASP A 88 13.17 14.30 -4.62
C ASP A 88 13.48 13.72 -6.01
N ALA A 89 13.86 12.45 -6.12
CA ALA A 89 14.08 11.77 -7.39
C ALA A 89 12.81 11.71 -8.27
N VAL A 90 11.64 11.51 -7.66
CA VAL A 90 10.35 11.56 -8.37
C VAL A 90 10.07 12.97 -8.89
N MET A 91 10.32 13.98 -8.04
CA MET A 91 10.12 15.39 -8.41
C MET A 91 11.10 15.84 -9.50
N GLU A 92 12.35 15.40 -9.45
CA GLU A 92 13.35 15.67 -10.50
C GLU A 92 12.93 15.04 -11.82
N ARG A 93 12.44 13.80 -11.81
CA ARG A 93 12.07 13.06 -13.03
C ARG A 93 10.83 13.60 -13.73
N TRP A 94 9.76 13.97 -12.96
CA TRP A 94 8.45 14.32 -13.52
C TRP A 94 7.88 15.66 -13.08
N GLY A 95 8.56 16.39 -12.20
CA GLY A 95 8.10 17.69 -11.68
C GLY A 95 6.87 17.63 -10.76
N LYS A 96 6.37 16.43 -10.45
CA LYS A 96 5.18 16.23 -9.62
C LYS A 96 5.14 14.83 -9.00
N LEU A 97 4.41 14.71 -7.89
CA LEU A 97 3.99 13.46 -7.28
C LEU A 97 2.51 13.57 -6.94
N THR A 98 1.67 12.69 -7.45
CA THR A 98 0.21 12.76 -7.28
C THR A 98 -0.38 11.58 -6.54
N ILE A 99 0.33 10.45 -6.49
CA ILE A 99 -0.10 9.21 -5.84
C ILE A 99 1.07 8.65 -5.04
N GLY A 100 0.91 8.49 -3.73
CA GLY A 100 1.84 7.78 -2.85
C GLY A 100 1.20 6.47 -2.39
N VAL A 101 1.92 5.35 -2.55
CA VAL A 101 1.49 4.04 -2.05
C VAL A 101 2.54 3.52 -1.06
N ASN A 102 2.22 3.63 0.22
CA ASN A 102 3.09 3.23 1.32
C ASN A 102 2.80 1.77 1.67
N ASN A 103 3.49 0.85 0.94
CA ASN A 103 3.26 -0.58 1.04
C ASN A 103 4.41 -1.34 1.72
N ALA A 104 5.61 -0.79 1.80
CA ALA A 104 6.74 -1.44 2.46
C ALA A 104 6.37 -1.90 3.88
N GLY A 105 6.67 -3.15 4.20
CA GLY A 105 6.34 -3.74 5.49
C GLY A 105 6.73 -5.22 5.57
N ARG A 106 6.63 -5.78 6.78
CA ARG A 106 6.92 -7.20 7.06
C ARG A 106 5.97 -7.74 8.12
N GLY A 107 5.80 -9.05 8.13
CA GLY A 107 5.19 -9.79 9.24
C GLY A 107 6.24 -10.60 9.99
N GLN A 108 5.95 -10.90 11.25
CA GLN A 108 6.75 -11.81 12.08
C GLN A 108 5.80 -12.43 13.12
N TRP A 109 6.00 -13.72 13.40
CA TRP A 109 5.27 -14.43 14.44
C TRP A 109 6.17 -14.62 15.64
N VAL A 110 5.70 -14.20 16.80
CA VAL A 110 6.41 -14.36 18.07
C VAL A 110 5.41 -14.21 19.21
N ASP A 111 5.54 -15.07 20.22
CA ASP A 111 4.72 -15.01 21.42
C ASP A 111 5.01 -13.71 22.18
N ALA A 112 3.98 -13.05 22.68
CA ALA A 112 4.12 -11.71 23.26
C ALA A 112 5.06 -11.68 24.47
N GLU A 113 5.03 -12.73 25.30
CA GLU A 113 5.91 -12.88 26.48
C GLU A 113 7.37 -13.19 26.12
N ALA A 114 7.63 -13.70 24.91
CA ALA A 114 8.97 -14.00 24.39
C ALA A 114 9.52 -12.93 23.47
N MET A 115 8.67 -11.93 23.11
CA MET A 115 9.05 -10.86 22.18
C MET A 115 10.13 -9.95 22.77
N SER A 116 11.24 -9.79 22.07
CA SER A 116 12.25 -8.81 22.45
C SER A 116 11.78 -7.38 22.16
N VAL A 117 12.33 -6.40 22.87
CA VAL A 117 12.10 -4.98 22.59
C VAL A 117 12.60 -4.63 21.20
N GLU A 118 13.69 -5.22 20.76
CA GLU A 118 14.28 -5.02 19.44
C GLU A 118 13.38 -5.55 18.31
N ASP A 119 12.65 -6.66 18.52
CA ASP A 119 11.65 -7.16 17.55
C ASP A 119 10.46 -6.22 17.46
N TRP A 120 10.00 -5.73 18.61
CA TRP A 120 8.94 -4.73 18.68
C TRP A 120 9.35 -3.46 17.95
N ASP A 121 10.51 -2.89 18.27
CA ASP A 121 10.98 -1.63 17.70
C ASP A 121 11.16 -1.75 16.17
N ARG A 122 11.78 -2.83 15.69
CA ARG A 122 11.93 -3.09 14.23
C ARG A 122 10.59 -3.17 13.52
N MET A 123 9.57 -3.78 14.14
CA MET A 123 8.23 -3.87 13.56
C MET A 123 7.57 -2.51 13.51
N MET A 124 7.64 -1.74 14.58
CA MET A 124 7.05 -0.40 14.65
C MET A 124 7.79 0.60 13.74
N ASP A 125 9.11 0.52 13.65
CA ASP A 125 9.89 1.38 12.77
C ASP A 125 9.56 1.16 11.30
N LEU A 126 9.46 -0.10 10.84
CA LEU A 126 9.17 -0.38 9.44
C LEU A 126 7.68 -0.24 9.11
N ASN A 127 6.79 -0.85 9.92
CA ASN A 127 5.38 -0.94 9.55
C ASN A 127 4.55 0.30 9.87
N LEU A 128 4.97 1.14 10.82
CA LEU A 128 4.23 2.32 11.23
C LEU A 128 5.01 3.62 11.02
N LYS A 129 6.21 3.75 11.62
CA LYS A 129 6.99 4.98 11.51
C LYS A 129 7.40 5.29 10.07
N ALA A 130 7.82 4.27 9.30
CA ALA A 130 8.16 4.46 7.89
C ALA A 130 6.97 4.93 7.06
N VAL A 131 5.75 4.43 7.33
CA VAL A 131 4.52 4.92 6.67
C VAL A 131 4.30 6.41 6.97
N PHE A 132 4.50 6.83 8.21
CA PHE A 132 4.44 8.26 8.57
C PHE A 132 5.49 9.08 7.83
N LEU A 133 6.75 8.63 7.78
CA LEU A 133 7.84 9.34 7.11
C LEU A 133 7.56 9.50 5.61
N CYS A 134 7.10 8.43 4.94
CA CYS A 134 6.74 8.47 3.53
C CYS A 134 5.57 9.41 3.28
N ALA A 135 4.46 9.25 4.02
CA ALA A 135 3.28 10.10 3.88
C ALA A 135 3.61 11.59 4.14
N GLN A 136 4.50 11.87 5.11
CA GLN A 136 4.95 13.25 5.39
C GLN A 136 5.75 13.84 4.22
N ALA A 137 6.69 13.07 3.64
CA ALA A 137 7.51 13.54 2.52
C ALA A 137 6.65 13.75 1.26
N GLU A 138 5.73 12.83 0.98
CA GLU A 138 4.74 12.93 -0.11
C GLU A 138 3.84 14.17 0.07
N ALA A 139 3.32 14.38 1.27
CA ALA A 139 2.44 15.50 1.57
C ALA A 139 3.14 16.86 1.40
N ARG A 140 4.45 16.97 1.67
CA ARG A 140 5.21 18.20 1.48
C ARG A 140 5.19 18.71 0.04
N VAL A 141 5.04 17.83 -0.95
CA VAL A 141 4.94 18.18 -2.37
C VAL A 141 3.50 18.19 -2.86
N MET A 142 2.61 17.37 -2.31
CA MET A 142 1.20 17.31 -2.71
C MET A 142 0.37 18.47 -2.16
N LEU A 143 0.59 18.90 -0.91
CA LEU A 143 -0.18 19.97 -0.27
C LEU A 143 -0.01 21.31 -0.97
N PRO A 144 1.20 21.78 -1.34
CA PRO A 144 1.35 23.00 -2.13
C PRO A 144 0.72 22.89 -3.54
N ALA A 145 0.70 21.69 -4.12
CA ALA A 145 0.06 21.42 -5.41
C ALA A 145 -1.48 21.37 -5.32
N GLY A 146 -2.06 21.32 -4.11
CA GLY A 146 -3.51 21.25 -3.89
C GLY A 146 -4.16 19.93 -4.32
N TYR A 147 -3.36 18.88 -4.57
CA TYR A 147 -3.85 17.55 -4.96
C TYR A 147 -2.89 16.45 -4.56
N GLY A 148 -3.44 15.37 -4.03
CA GLY A 148 -2.69 14.15 -3.73
C GLY A 148 -3.59 13.00 -3.28
N LYS A 149 -3.14 11.78 -3.56
CA LYS A 149 -3.74 10.52 -3.10
C LYS A 149 -2.66 9.72 -2.38
N ILE A 150 -2.82 9.52 -1.07
CA ILE A 150 -1.93 8.68 -0.26
C ILE A 150 -2.70 7.43 0.13
N ILE A 151 -2.14 6.27 -0.19
CA ILE A 151 -2.73 4.96 0.04
C ILE A 151 -1.75 4.16 0.90
N ASN A 152 -2.11 3.90 2.15
CA ASN A 152 -1.28 3.15 3.07
C ASN A 152 -1.75 1.69 3.12
N THR A 153 -0.82 0.75 3.03
CA THR A 153 -1.12 -0.68 3.18
C THR A 153 -1.18 -1.03 4.68
N ALA A 154 -2.41 -1.12 5.20
CA ALA A 154 -2.67 -1.64 6.53
C ALA A 154 -2.74 -3.19 6.50
N SER A 155 -3.74 -3.79 7.09
CA SER A 155 -4.03 -5.23 7.10
C SER A 155 -5.40 -5.44 7.74
N MET A 156 -6.10 -6.53 7.46
CA MET A 156 -7.21 -6.99 8.29
C MET A 156 -6.83 -7.07 9.77
N SER A 157 -5.54 -7.31 10.06
CA SER A 157 -4.98 -7.32 11.42
C SER A 157 -5.04 -5.97 12.15
N ALA A 158 -5.38 -4.89 11.45
CA ALA A 158 -5.66 -3.60 12.09
C ALA A 158 -7.01 -3.58 12.83
N SER A 159 -7.94 -4.45 12.45
CA SER A 159 -9.32 -4.53 12.96
C SER A 159 -9.59 -5.76 13.80
N ILE A 160 -8.78 -6.81 13.66
CA ILE A 160 -8.92 -8.08 14.38
C ILE A 160 -7.59 -8.57 14.95
N ALA A 161 -7.64 -9.49 15.90
CA ALA A 161 -6.47 -10.29 16.27
C ALA A 161 -6.45 -11.58 15.44
N ASN A 162 -5.35 -11.79 14.71
CA ASN A 162 -5.20 -13.01 13.92
C ASN A 162 -5.05 -14.24 14.80
N THR A 163 -5.49 -15.36 14.27
CA THR A 163 -5.34 -16.67 14.91
C THR A 163 -5.11 -17.73 13.82
N PRO A 164 -4.32 -18.80 14.07
CA PRO A 164 -3.72 -19.15 15.38
C PRO A 164 -2.37 -18.50 15.67
N GLN A 165 -1.75 -17.77 14.73
CA GLN A 165 -0.43 -17.19 14.91
C GLN A 165 -0.43 -15.99 15.87
N ASN A 166 0.60 -15.91 16.72
CA ASN A 166 0.84 -14.79 17.62
C ASN A 166 1.71 -13.73 16.95
N GLN A 167 1.22 -12.48 16.91
CA GLN A 167 1.88 -11.37 16.19
C GLN A 167 1.47 -10.00 16.75
N ALA A 168 1.47 -9.84 18.07
CA ALA A 168 0.93 -8.66 18.76
C ALA A 168 1.52 -7.33 18.21
N HIS A 169 2.84 -7.26 17.98
CA HIS A 169 3.52 -6.08 17.44
C HIS A 169 3.08 -5.76 16.00
N TYR A 170 2.86 -6.78 15.16
CA TYR A 170 2.34 -6.57 13.81
C TYR A 170 0.91 -6.01 13.85
N ASN A 171 0.01 -6.60 14.64
CA ASN A 171 -1.37 -6.13 14.79
C ASN A 171 -1.38 -4.68 15.31
N ALA A 172 -0.58 -4.37 16.34
CA ALA A 172 -0.44 -3.02 16.85
C ALA A 172 0.07 -2.03 15.80
N SER A 173 1.09 -2.41 15.02
CA SER A 173 1.62 -1.56 13.95
C SER A 173 0.58 -1.26 12.87
N LYS A 174 -0.20 -2.26 12.46
CA LYS A 174 -1.24 -2.11 11.40
C LYS A 174 -2.46 -1.34 11.89
N ALA A 175 -2.86 -1.51 13.16
CA ALA A 175 -3.86 -0.66 13.80
C ALA A 175 -3.38 0.79 13.88
N GLY A 176 -2.09 1.00 14.18
CA GLY A 176 -1.45 2.32 14.14
C GLY A 176 -1.51 2.96 12.75
N VAL A 177 -1.21 2.23 11.68
CA VAL A 177 -1.31 2.72 10.28
C VAL A 177 -2.74 3.16 9.96
N LEU A 178 -3.74 2.36 10.35
CA LEU A 178 -5.14 2.69 10.11
C LEU A 178 -5.53 4.00 10.79
N HIS A 179 -5.20 4.16 12.07
CA HIS A 179 -5.56 5.38 12.80
C HIS A 179 -4.74 6.60 12.39
N LEU A 180 -3.42 6.42 12.09
CA LEU A 180 -2.58 7.45 11.49
C LEU A 180 -3.20 7.97 10.19
N SER A 181 -3.64 7.07 9.30
CA SER A 181 -4.26 7.46 8.02
C SER A 181 -5.52 8.29 8.21
N ARG A 182 -6.35 7.99 9.22
CA ARG A 182 -7.53 8.81 9.59
C ARG A 182 -7.13 10.21 10.08
N SER A 183 -6.09 10.29 10.91
CA SER A 183 -5.58 11.57 11.41
C SER A 183 -5.05 12.45 10.28
N LEU A 184 -4.21 11.89 9.40
CA LEU A 184 -3.66 12.61 8.24
C LEU A 184 -4.77 13.01 7.25
N ALA A 185 -5.79 12.16 7.07
CA ALA A 185 -6.96 12.50 6.25
C ALA A 185 -7.71 13.72 6.80
N ALA A 186 -7.93 13.77 8.11
CA ALA A 186 -8.60 14.90 8.76
C ALA A 186 -7.81 16.21 8.61
N GLU A 187 -6.46 16.15 8.72
CA GLU A 187 -5.59 17.31 8.60
C GLU A 187 -5.47 17.85 7.17
N TRP A 188 -5.46 16.97 6.16
CA TRP A 188 -5.07 17.31 4.79
C TRP A 188 -6.21 17.39 3.80
N ALA A 189 -7.42 16.89 4.13
CA ALA A 189 -8.55 16.84 3.21
C ALA A 189 -8.95 18.21 2.65
N SER A 190 -9.01 19.24 3.50
CA SER A 190 -9.35 20.62 3.08
C SER A 190 -8.29 21.28 2.20
N ARG A 191 -7.08 20.68 2.19
CA ARG A 191 -5.92 21.13 1.42
C ARG A 191 -5.69 20.29 0.15
N GLY A 192 -6.68 19.45 -0.23
CA GLY A 192 -6.67 18.71 -1.49
C GLY A 192 -6.00 17.32 -1.46
N VAL A 193 -5.52 16.82 -0.31
CA VAL A 193 -4.90 15.50 -0.18
C VAL A 193 -5.87 14.52 0.47
N ARG A 194 -6.08 13.36 -0.14
CA ARG A 194 -6.87 12.23 0.39
C ARG A 194 -5.92 11.16 0.90
N VAL A 195 -6.22 10.64 2.08
CA VAL A 195 -5.45 9.54 2.70
C VAL A 195 -6.40 8.41 3.02
N ASN A 196 -6.16 7.23 2.45
CA ASN A 196 -6.96 6.03 2.70
C ASN A 196 -6.06 4.83 2.95
N THR A 197 -6.64 3.73 3.42
CA THR A 197 -5.93 2.47 3.59
C THR A 197 -6.53 1.36 2.73
N ILE A 198 -5.67 0.42 2.32
CA ILE A 198 -6.07 -0.90 1.87
C ILE A 198 -5.62 -1.88 2.96
N SER A 199 -6.55 -2.72 3.41
CA SER A 199 -6.33 -3.74 4.43
C SER A 199 -6.50 -5.14 3.81
N PRO A 200 -5.40 -5.73 3.27
CA PRO A 200 -5.45 -7.08 2.73
C PRO A 200 -5.69 -8.13 3.81
N GLY A 201 -6.39 -9.21 3.43
CA GLY A 201 -6.40 -10.47 4.17
C GLY A 201 -5.16 -11.32 3.86
N TYR A 202 -5.29 -12.65 3.92
CA TYR A 202 -4.23 -13.57 3.51
C TYR A 202 -4.09 -13.57 1.98
N MET A 203 -2.95 -13.08 1.49
CA MET A 203 -2.65 -12.95 0.06
C MET A 203 -1.51 -13.89 -0.34
N ARG A 204 -1.66 -14.61 -1.46
CA ARG A 204 -0.62 -15.42 -2.06
C ARG A 204 0.45 -14.52 -2.67
N THR A 205 1.46 -14.22 -1.88
CA THR A 205 2.71 -13.57 -2.29
C THR A 205 3.81 -14.62 -2.28
N GLN A 206 4.96 -14.35 -2.91
CA GLN A 206 6.11 -15.26 -2.86
C GLN A 206 6.50 -15.58 -1.41
N LEU A 207 6.50 -14.59 -0.52
CA LEU A 207 6.79 -14.78 0.91
C LEU A 207 5.82 -15.78 1.58
N VAL A 208 4.53 -15.69 1.24
CA VAL A 208 3.51 -16.61 1.78
C VAL A 208 3.65 -17.99 1.14
N GLU A 209 3.92 -18.08 -0.17
CA GLU A 209 4.19 -19.38 -0.83
C GLU A 209 5.43 -20.07 -0.23
N ASP A 210 6.50 -19.33 0.03
CA ASP A 210 7.69 -19.87 0.68
C ASP A 210 7.37 -20.40 2.10
N LEU A 211 6.53 -19.67 2.85
CA LEU A 211 6.03 -20.11 4.15
C LEU A 211 5.18 -21.40 4.03
N LEU A 212 4.24 -21.44 3.08
CA LEU A 212 3.36 -22.60 2.88
C LEU A 212 4.13 -23.87 2.49
N ASN A 213 5.32 -23.74 1.94
CA ASN A 213 6.23 -24.88 1.67
C ASN A 213 6.94 -25.39 2.93
N THR A 214 6.74 -24.78 4.10
CA THR A 214 7.28 -25.26 5.37
C THR A 214 6.24 -26.09 6.15
N PRO A 215 6.66 -26.97 7.09
CA PRO A 215 5.73 -27.73 7.93
C PRO A 215 4.74 -26.84 8.69
N ILE A 216 5.19 -25.70 9.22
CA ILE A 216 4.33 -24.77 9.95
C ILE A 216 3.31 -24.11 9.03
N GLY A 217 3.68 -23.74 7.81
CA GLY A 217 2.77 -23.16 6.83
C GLY A 217 1.70 -24.14 6.40
N GLN A 218 2.06 -25.41 6.18
CA GLN A 218 1.13 -26.50 5.85
C GLN A 218 0.12 -26.76 6.96
N GLU A 219 0.52 -26.57 8.22
CA GLU A 219 -0.39 -26.64 9.36
C GLU A 219 -1.33 -25.44 9.44
N MET A 220 -0.85 -24.25 9.09
CA MET A 220 -1.58 -23.00 9.22
C MET A 220 -2.58 -22.76 8.09
N GLU A 221 -2.26 -23.11 6.84
CA GLU A 221 -3.09 -22.84 5.68
C GLU A 221 -4.54 -23.33 5.84
N PRO A 222 -4.82 -24.60 6.24
CA PRO A 222 -6.19 -25.06 6.45
C PRO A 222 -6.95 -24.22 7.50
N LYS A 223 -6.29 -23.82 8.57
CA LYS A 223 -6.89 -23.01 9.66
C LYS A 223 -7.26 -21.61 9.17
N TRP A 224 -6.48 -21.02 8.26
CA TRP A 224 -6.82 -19.75 7.64
C TRP A 224 -7.98 -19.90 6.64
N LEU A 225 -7.92 -20.93 5.79
CA LEU A 225 -8.94 -21.18 4.77
C LEU A 225 -10.33 -21.46 5.39
N GLU A 226 -10.39 -22.18 6.51
CA GLU A 226 -11.63 -22.42 7.24
C GLU A 226 -12.35 -21.13 7.67
N ARG A 227 -11.58 -20.06 7.89
CA ARG A 227 -12.09 -18.75 8.34
C ARG A 227 -12.35 -17.77 7.21
N ILE A 228 -11.95 -18.07 5.98
CA ILE A 228 -12.18 -17.22 4.82
C ILE A 228 -13.49 -17.68 4.13
N PRO A 229 -14.60 -16.91 4.19
CA PRO A 229 -15.86 -17.28 3.55
C PRO A 229 -15.74 -17.64 2.06
N LEU A 230 -14.84 -16.96 1.32
CA LEU A 230 -14.58 -17.29 -0.09
C LEU A 230 -13.79 -18.59 -0.30
N GLY A 231 -13.36 -19.27 0.76
CA GLY A 231 -12.67 -20.58 0.71
C GLY A 231 -11.29 -20.57 0.01
N ARG A 232 -10.72 -19.39 -0.22
CA ARG A 232 -9.39 -19.25 -0.82
C ARG A 232 -8.65 -18.05 -0.25
N MET A 233 -7.33 -18.10 -0.27
CA MET A 233 -6.53 -16.89 -0.12
C MET A 233 -6.72 -15.97 -1.33
N GLY A 234 -6.56 -14.67 -1.13
CA GLY A 234 -6.52 -13.69 -2.20
C GLY A 234 -5.27 -13.82 -3.06
N GLN A 235 -5.39 -13.51 -4.34
CA GLN A 235 -4.26 -13.24 -5.22
C GLN A 235 -3.90 -11.76 -5.11
N VAL A 236 -2.63 -11.40 -5.32
CA VAL A 236 -2.21 -9.98 -5.29
C VAL A 236 -2.99 -9.13 -6.31
N THR A 237 -3.50 -9.74 -7.37
CA THR A 237 -4.35 -9.11 -8.39
C THR A 237 -5.75 -8.77 -7.88
N ASP A 238 -6.25 -9.44 -6.83
CA ASP A 238 -7.54 -9.10 -6.20
C ASP A 238 -7.53 -7.68 -5.57
N LEU A 239 -6.32 -7.12 -5.31
CA LEU A 239 -6.13 -5.79 -4.73
C LEU A 239 -5.99 -4.68 -5.79
N GLN A 240 -5.74 -5.02 -7.06
CA GLN A 240 -5.40 -4.05 -8.11
C GLN A 240 -6.51 -3.05 -8.39
N GLY A 241 -7.76 -3.51 -8.45
CA GLY A 241 -8.91 -2.61 -8.64
C GLY A 241 -9.05 -1.58 -7.53
N ALA A 242 -8.77 -1.96 -6.29
CA ALA A 242 -8.85 -1.06 -5.14
C ALA A 242 -7.79 0.04 -5.18
N VAL A 243 -6.54 -0.28 -5.51
CA VAL A 243 -5.48 0.74 -5.58
C VAL A 243 -5.76 1.73 -6.71
N VAL A 244 -6.24 1.28 -7.88
CA VAL A 244 -6.63 2.16 -8.99
C VAL A 244 -7.81 3.04 -8.58
N TYR A 245 -8.84 2.50 -7.93
CA TYR A 245 -9.96 3.28 -7.43
C TYR A 245 -9.49 4.39 -6.48
N LEU A 246 -8.71 4.03 -5.45
CA LEU A 246 -8.24 5.01 -4.46
C LEU A 246 -7.27 6.05 -5.04
N ALA A 247 -6.51 5.71 -6.08
CA ALA A 247 -5.59 6.61 -6.77
C ALA A 247 -6.29 7.57 -7.74
N SER A 248 -7.52 7.27 -8.15
CA SER A 248 -8.23 7.94 -9.24
C SER A 248 -9.22 9.02 -8.77
N GLU A 249 -9.77 9.79 -9.73
CA GLU A 249 -10.83 10.77 -9.48
C GLU A 249 -12.14 10.10 -9.01
N ALA A 250 -12.33 8.80 -9.27
CA ALA A 250 -13.50 8.06 -8.83
C ALA A 250 -13.66 8.02 -7.30
N SER A 251 -12.54 8.21 -6.57
CA SER A 251 -12.49 8.23 -5.09
C SER A 251 -12.34 9.65 -4.50
N ASP A 252 -12.59 10.73 -5.24
CA ASP A 252 -12.32 12.11 -4.77
C ASP A 252 -13.11 12.50 -3.50
N TYR A 253 -14.25 11.86 -3.26
CA TYR A 253 -15.06 12.10 -2.05
C TYR A 253 -14.78 11.09 -0.92
N MET A 254 -13.72 10.24 -1.07
CA MET A 254 -13.31 9.25 -0.07
C MET A 254 -11.98 9.67 0.57
N THR A 255 -11.97 9.83 1.90
CA THR A 255 -10.75 10.04 2.69
C THR A 255 -10.94 9.52 4.11
N GLY A 256 -9.88 9.02 4.74
CA GLY A 256 -9.89 8.41 6.07
C GLY A 256 -10.55 7.02 6.13
N HIS A 257 -10.82 6.41 4.96
CA HIS A 257 -11.48 5.12 4.86
C HIS A 257 -10.48 3.96 4.83
N ASP A 258 -10.92 2.80 5.35
CA ASP A 258 -10.21 1.53 5.27
C ASP A 258 -10.94 0.58 4.33
N MET A 259 -10.26 0.18 3.26
CA MET A 259 -10.80 -0.77 2.28
C MET A 259 -10.26 -2.17 2.59
N ILE A 260 -11.05 -2.95 3.35
CA ILE A 260 -10.72 -4.33 3.70
C ILE A 260 -11.01 -5.24 2.51
N ILE A 261 -10.01 -6.05 2.10
CA ILE A 261 -10.12 -7.02 1.00
C ILE A 261 -9.51 -8.34 1.48
N ASP A 262 -10.33 -9.18 2.10
CA ASP A 262 -9.89 -10.31 2.91
C ASP A 262 -10.68 -11.62 2.64
N GLY A 263 -11.52 -11.63 1.60
CA GLY A 263 -12.38 -12.77 1.29
C GLY A 263 -13.49 -13.01 2.31
N GLY A 264 -13.79 -11.99 3.15
CA GLY A 264 -14.79 -12.05 4.20
C GLY A 264 -14.26 -12.51 5.56
N TYR A 265 -12.93 -12.61 5.73
CA TYR A 265 -12.35 -13.09 7.01
C TYR A 265 -12.81 -12.29 8.22
N CYS A 266 -13.06 -10.98 8.08
CA CYS A 266 -13.46 -10.08 9.17
C CYS A 266 -14.97 -9.94 9.37
N VAL A 267 -15.82 -10.79 8.78
CA VAL A 267 -17.29 -10.67 8.92
C VAL A 267 -17.86 -11.42 10.12
N TRP A 268 -17.06 -12.20 10.84
CA TRP A 268 -17.45 -12.89 12.07
C TRP A 268 -16.77 -12.33 13.31
#